data_2169a2f29656536f2ef212167ccbb8dd
#
_entry.id   2169a2f29656536f2ef212167ccbb8dd
#
_cell.length_a   1.000
_cell.length_b   1.000
_cell.length_c   1.000
_cell.angle_alpha   90.00
_cell.angle_beta   90.00
_cell.angle_gamma   90.00
#
_symmetry.space_group_name_H-M   'P 1'
#
loop_
_entity.id
_entity.type
_entity.pdbx_description
1 polymer ?
#
loop_
_entity_poly.entity_id
_entity_poly.type
_entity_poly.pdbx_seq_one_letter_code
_entity_poly.pdbx_strand_id
1 'polypeptide(L)'
;MKLISILLIATLVMAACRSTKKIQKAIVTKDSVVVVNSPVPTHIDTVQMVNDLLRNCKQISYGTFSAKIKVDYFNSKGKQPDFVANVRLRKDSLIWISLSNDLGIEGIRVLITKDSIKVMDKLANTIQIRPLSSIQEISQIPFSLSDLQELLVGNPIFFNRDSITYYSKTANGFSLLSMGAVFKNLVTINNSFQVEKSKVDDLDGKRNRTADITYYEYETKTGVLFSTYREMNLSQQTKLDVQLKFKDYKFNEEMSFPFTVPKKFKRIQ
;
A
#
# COMPACT_ATOMS: atom_id res chain seq x y z
N MET A 1 -20.66 57.59 -31.02
CA MET A 1 -20.64 56.13 -30.85
C MET A 1 -19.42 55.59 -30.12
N LYS A 2 -18.23 56.18 -30.21
CA LYS A 2 -17.01 55.65 -29.51
C LYS A 2 -16.99 55.86 -27.98
N LEU A 3 -17.64 56.91 -27.45
CA LEU A 3 -17.68 57.17 -25.99
C LEU A 3 -18.62 56.24 -25.22
N ILE A 4 -19.71 55.77 -25.87
CA ILE A 4 -20.66 54.83 -25.23
C ILE A 4 -20.05 53.41 -25.12
N SER A 5 -19.21 53.00 -26.09
CA SER A 5 -18.52 51.73 -26.05
C SER A 5 -17.44 51.68 -24.95
N ILE A 6 -16.78 52.78 -24.64
CA ILE A 6 -15.76 52.86 -23.57
C ILE A 6 -16.41 52.80 -22.19
N LEU A 7 -17.61 53.42 -22.04
CA LEU A 7 -18.34 53.39 -20.75
C LEU A 7 -18.88 51.97 -20.45
N LEU A 8 -19.27 51.21 -21.48
CA LEU A 8 -19.80 49.84 -21.33
C LEU A 8 -18.68 48.86 -20.96
N ILE A 9 -17.45 49.04 -21.42
CA ILE A 9 -16.29 48.23 -21.08
C ILE A 9 -15.82 48.54 -19.65
N ALA A 10 -15.88 49.78 -19.20
CA ALA A 10 -15.51 50.17 -17.82
C ALA A 10 -16.44 49.57 -16.75
N THR A 11 -17.72 49.36 -17.04
CA THR A 11 -18.68 48.74 -16.11
C THR A 11 -18.52 47.21 -16.00
N LEU A 12 -18.01 46.51 -17.06
CA LEU A 12 -17.75 45.07 -16.99
C LEU A 12 -16.52 44.70 -16.13
N VAL A 13 -15.54 45.61 -16.01
CA VAL A 13 -14.31 45.33 -15.23
C VAL A 13 -14.53 45.43 -13.70
N MET A 14 -15.60 46.16 -13.29
CA MET A 14 -15.90 46.33 -11.84
C MET A 14 -16.71 45.17 -11.24
N ALA A 15 -17.21 44.22 -12.03
CA ALA A 15 -17.99 43.07 -11.58
C ALA A 15 -17.12 41.83 -11.29
N ALA A 16 -15.81 41.83 -11.62
CA ALA A 16 -14.94 40.68 -11.50
C ALA A 16 -14.23 40.52 -10.12
N CYS A 17 -14.41 41.45 -9.17
CA CYS A 17 -13.73 41.45 -7.88
C CYS A 17 -14.56 40.97 -6.66
N ARG A 18 -15.45 39.97 -6.83
CA ARG A 18 -16.23 39.43 -5.70
C ARG A 18 -16.06 37.93 -5.42
N SER A 19 -15.02 37.27 -5.96
CA SER A 19 -14.92 35.81 -5.80
C SER A 19 -13.76 35.29 -4.92
N THR A 20 -12.93 36.14 -4.35
CA THR A 20 -11.76 35.65 -3.56
C THR A 20 -12.01 35.41 -2.08
N LYS A 21 -13.13 35.89 -1.52
CA LYS A 21 -13.43 35.67 -0.10
C LYS A 21 -13.96 34.28 0.27
N LYS A 22 -14.44 33.49 -0.69
CA LYS A 22 -14.92 32.11 -0.42
C LYS A 22 -13.81 31.06 -0.47
N ILE A 23 -12.68 31.32 -1.14
CA ILE A 23 -11.58 30.37 -1.25
C ILE A 23 -10.70 30.40 0.00
N GLN A 24 -10.52 31.56 0.64
CA GLN A 24 -9.74 31.65 1.89
C GLN A 24 -10.43 30.95 3.09
N LYS A 25 -11.75 30.85 3.09
CA LYS A 25 -12.48 30.17 4.19
C LYS A 25 -12.44 28.64 4.09
N ALA A 26 -12.11 28.10 2.92
CA ALA A 26 -11.95 26.64 2.71
C ALA A 26 -10.54 26.14 3.05
N ILE A 27 -9.55 27.03 3.14
CA ILE A 27 -8.15 26.66 3.42
C ILE A 27 -7.83 26.73 4.91
N VAL A 28 -8.60 27.50 5.70
CA VAL A 28 -8.34 27.73 7.13
C VAL A 28 -8.98 26.67 8.06
N THR A 29 -9.74 25.70 7.52
CA THR A 29 -10.42 24.68 8.34
C THR A 29 -9.76 23.30 8.30
N LYS A 30 -8.48 23.17 7.90
CA LYS A 30 -7.80 21.88 7.91
C LYS A 30 -6.93 21.62 9.15
N ASP A 31 -6.86 22.56 10.09
CA ASP A 31 -6.12 22.40 11.34
C ASP A 31 -6.97 22.73 12.58
N SER A 32 -8.18 22.20 12.62
CA SER A 32 -8.86 22.03 13.88
C SER A 32 -8.89 20.55 14.21
N VAL A 33 -7.82 20.07 14.81
CA VAL A 33 -7.92 18.95 15.72
C VAL A 33 -8.91 19.41 16.79
N VAL A 34 -10.17 19.01 16.66
CA VAL A 34 -11.10 19.04 17.79
C VAL A 34 -10.50 18.09 18.80
N VAL A 35 -9.74 18.62 19.74
CA VAL A 35 -9.41 17.91 20.97
C VAL A 35 -10.76 17.74 21.68
N VAL A 36 -11.45 16.65 21.35
CA VAL A 36 -12.51 16.15 22.20
C VAL A 36 -11.80 15.78 23.48
N ASN A 37 -11.98 16.58 24.54
CA ASN A 37 -11.61 16.22 25.90
C ASN A 37 -12.52 15.05 26.34
N SER A 38 -12.29 13.86 25.75
CA SER A 38 -12.68 12.61 26.37
C SER A 38 -11.72 12.40 27.53
N PRO A 39 -12.20 11.99 28.72
CA PRO A 39 -11.32 11.71 29.85
C PRO A 39 -10.24 10.74 29.34
N VAL A 40 -8.98 11.16 29.40
CA VAL A 40 -7.82 10.33 29.05
C VAL A 40 -7.88 9.13 30.00
N PRO A 41 -8.09 7.90 29.49
CA PRO A 41 -8.03 6.72 30.36
C PRO A 41 -6.65 6.68 31.00
N THR A 42 -6.60 6.28 32.26
CA THR A 42 -5.31 6.12 32.96
C THR A 42 -4.40 5.26 32.09
N HIS A 43 -3.12 5.60 32.01
CA HIS A 43 -2.12 4.99 31.11
C HIS A 43 -2.09 3.44 31.19
N ILE A 44 -2.44 2.87 32.34
CA ILE A 44 -2.51 1.42 32.59
C ILE A 44 -3.66 0.78 31.79
N ASP A 45 -4.84 1.41 31.75
CA ASP A 45 -6.00 0.89 31.03
C ASP A 45 -5.76 0.89 29.49
N THR A 46 -5.09 1.92 28.99
CA THR A 46 -4.78 2.03 27.56
C THR A 46 -3.82 0.94 27.09
N VAL A 47 -2.76 0.65 27.86
CA VAL A 47 -1.80 -0.40 27.53
C VAL A 47 -2.47 -1.78 27.54
N GLN A 48 -3.31 -2.04 28.54
CA GLN A 48 -4.04 -3.31 28.62
C GLN A 48 -5.01 -3.45 27.45
N MET A 49 -5.78 -2.40 27.11
CA MET A 49 -6.70 -2.39 25.98
C MET A 49 -5.98 -2.61 24.64
N VAL A 50 -4.83 -1.97 24.44
CA VAL A 50 -4.00 -2.17 23.23
C VAL A 50 -3.49 -3.61 23.16
N ASN A 51 -3.00 -4.17 24.26
CA ASN A 51 -2.52 -5.55 24.31
C ASN A 51 -3.66 -6.56 24.03
N ASP A 52 -4.86 -6.34 24.57
CA ASP A 52 -6.03 -7.17 24.32
C ASP A 52 -6.46 -7.08 22.85
N LEU A 53 -6.48 -5.87 22.28
CA LEU A 53 -6.74 -5.67 20.87
C LEU A 53 -5.72 -6.39 19.98
N LEU A 54 -4.42 -6.27 20.28
CA LEU A 54 -3.36 -6.92 19.53
C LEU A 54 -3.39 -8.46 19.64
N ARG A 55 -3.87 -9.01 20.76
CA ARG A 55 -4.10 -10.46 20.92
C ARG A 55 -5.23 -10.96 20.03
N ASN A 56 -6.29 -10.17 19.88
CA ASN A 56 -7.45 -10.52 19.06
C ASN A 56 -7.17 -10.25 17.56
N CYS A 57 -6.45 -9.18 17.25
CA CYS A 57 -6.02 -8.83 15.90
C CYS A 57 -4.75 -9.62 15.54
N LYS A 58 -4.93 -10.91 15.22
CA LYS A 58 -3.81 -11.81 14.91
C LYS A 58 -3.18 -11.43 13.58
N GLN A 59 -1.89 -11.18 13.58
CA GLN A 59 -1.12 -11.19 12.34
C GLN A 59 -1.10 -12.60 11.76
N ILE A 60 -1.18 -12.69 10.44
CA ILE A 60 -1.07 -13.96 9.74
C ILE A 60 0.35 -14.49 9.92
N SER A 61 0.45 -15.66 10.58
CA SER A 61 1.70 -16.39 10.76
C SER A 61 1.82 -17.46 9.68
N TYR A 62 2.97 -17.50 9.01
CA TYR A 62 3.21 -18.41 7.89
C TYR A 62 4.69 -18.78 7.78
N GLY A 63 4.96 -19.96 7.27
CA GLY A 63 6.28 -20.39 6.81
C GLY A 63 6.42 -20.24 5.30
N THR A 64 5.37 -20.62 4.58
CA THR A 64 5.23 -20.47 3.13
C THR A 64 3.86 -19.91 2.78
N PHE A 65 3.78 -19.21 1.66
CA PHE A 65 2.52 -18.72 1.11
C PHE A 65 2.57 -18.77 -0.41
N SER A 66 1.46 -19.16 -1.04
CA SER A 66 1.28 -19.04 -2.48
C SER A 66 -0.07 -18.42 -2.80
N ALA A 67 -0.13 -17.68 -3.92
CA ALA A 67 -1.37 -17.09 -4.39
C ALA A 67 -1.38 -16.92 -5.91
N LYS A 68 -2.60 -16.98 -6.47
CA LYS A 68 -2.90 -16.52 -7.83
C LYS A 68 -3.69 -15.22 -7.71
N ILE A 69 -3.11 -14.12 -8.18
CA ILE A 69 -3.62 -12.77 -7.99
C ILE A 69 -3.90 -12.16 -9.36
N LYS A 70 -5.13 -11.71 -9.61
CA LYS A 70 -5.41 -10.79 -10.72
C LYS A 70 -5.03 -9.39 -10.26
N VAL A 71 -4.22 -8.71 -11.06
CA VAL A 71 -3.70 -7.37 -10.76
C VAL A 71 -4.20 -6.39 -11.80
N ASP A 72 -5.01 -5.42 -11.35
CA ASP A 72 -5.38 -4.25 -12.13
C ASP A 72 -4.60 -3.04 -11.59
N TYR A 73 -4.03 -2.20 -12.46
CA TYR A 73 -3.33 -1.01 -12.00
C TYR A 73 -3.51 0.19 -12.91
N PHE A 74 -3.42 1.36 -12.29
CA PHE A 74 -3.63 2.66 -12.93
C PHE A 74 -2.46 3.56 -12.55
N ASN A 75 -1.92 4.27 -13.51
CA ASN A 75 -0.89 5.28 -13.30
C ASN A 75 -1.32 6.62 -13.92
N SER A 76 -0.41 7.59 -14.01
CA SER A 76 -0.68 8.91 -14.61
C SER A 76 -1.16 8.86 -16.08
N LYS A 77 -0.93 7.72 -16.78
CA LYS A 77 -1.40 7.48 -18.16
C LYS A 77 -2.76 6.77 -18.22
N GLY A 78 -3.41 6.56 -17.07
CA GLY A 78 -4.69 5.85 -16.96
C GLY A 78 -4.51 4.35 -16.68
N LYS A 79 -5.55 3.56 -17.02
CA LYS A 79 -5.56 2.11 -16.83
C LYS A 79 -4.47 1.45 -17.68
N GLN A 80 -3.70 0.58 -17.06
CA GLN A 80 -2.69 -0.22 -17.74
C GLN A 80 -3.22 -1.64 -17.99
N PRO A 81 -2.62 -2.43 -18.91
CA PRO A 81 -3.00 -3.82 -19.13
C PRO A 81 -2.92 -4.61 -17.83
N ASP A 82 -4.00 -5.32 -17.49
CA ASP A 82 -4.06 -6.21 -16.35
C ASP A 82 -3.23 -7.48 -16.59
N PHE A 83 -2.84 -8.14 -15.51
CA PHE A 83 -2.07 -9.37 -15.58
C PHE A 83 -2.39 -10.28 -14.38
N VAL A 84 -1.99 -11.54 -14.51
CA VAL A 84 -2.08 -12.52 -13.44
C VAL A 84 -0.69 -12.74 -12.84
N ALA A 85 -0.57 -12.52 -11.54
CA ALA A 85 0.63 -12.83 -10.78
C ALA A 85 0.42 -14.17 -10.03
N ASN A 86 1.25 -15.18 -10.34
CA ASN A 86 1.41 -16.34 -9.50
C ASN A 86 2.56 -16.07 -8.54
N VAL A 87 2.25 -15.99 -7.26
CA VAL A 87 3.20 -15.66 -6.19
C VAL A 87 3.48 -16.90 -5.36
N ARG A 88 4.74 -17.10 -5.00
CA ARG A 88 5.19 -18.07 -4.00
C ARG A 88 6.23 -17.40 -3.12
N LEU A 89 6.13 -17.58 -1.83
CA LEU A 89 7.14 -17.06 -0.92
C LEU A 89 7.46 -18.05 0.20
N ARG A 90 8.70 -17.98 0.68
CA ARG A 90 9.15 -18.60 1.91
C ARG A 90 9.59 -17.49 2.85
N LYS A 91 9.00 -17.47 4.03
CA LYS A 91 9.24 -16.42 5.02
C LYS A 91 10.73 -16.20 5.24
N ASP A 92 11.14 -14.94 5.33
CA ASP A 92 12.50 -14.46 5.55
C ASP A 92 13.57 -14.99 4.58
N SER A 93 13.16 -15.62 3.47
CA SER A 93 14.06 -16.25 2.50
C SER A 93 13.93 -15.64 1.10
N LEU A 94 12.77 -15.76 0.48
CA LEU A 94 12.58 -15.31 -0.90
C LEU A 94 11.10 -15.07 -1.25
N ILE A 95 10.90 -14.33 -2.35
CA ILE A 95 9.64 -14.23 -3.09
C ILE A 95 9.91 -14.62 -4.54
N TRP A 96 9.08 -15.51 -5.07
CA TRP A 96 9.06 -15.90 -6.46
C TRP A 96 7.75 -15.46 -7.10
N ILE A 97 7.80 -14.79 -8.25
CA ILE A 97 6.64 -14.27 -8.95
C ILE A 97 6.73 -14.63 -10.42
N SER A 98 5.63 -15.13 -10.98
CA SER A 98 5.44 -15.32 -12.42
C SER A 98 4.29 -14.44 -12.87
N LEU A 99 4.55 -13.53 -13.81
CA LEU A 99 3.54 -12.64 -14.39
C LEU A 99 3.14 -13.18 -15.76
N SER A 100 1.84 -13.38 -15.95
CA SER A 100 1.24 -13.84 -17.20
C SER A 100 0.10 -12.92 -17.64
N ASN A 101 -0.17 -12.90 -18.93
CA ASN A 101 -1.38 -12.28 -19.47
C ASN A 101 -2.62 -13.14 -19.17
N ASP A 102 -3.80 -12.69 -19.58
CA ASP A 102 -5.07 -13.41 -19.38
C ASP A 102 -5.12 -14.77 -20.12
N LEU A 103 -4.31 -14.95 -21.16
CA LEU A 103 -4.17 -16.23 -21.87
C LEU A 103 -3.22 -17.22 -21.16
N GLY A 104 -2.64 -16.83 -20.00
CA GLY A 104 -1.71 -17.66 -19.24
C GLY A 104 -0.28 -17.69 -19.78
N ILE A 105 0.05 -16.86 -20.77
CA ILE A 105 1.41 -16.79 -21.31
C ILE A 105 2.27 -16.00 -20.33
N GLU A 106 3.27 -16.68 -19.75
CA GLU A 106 4.23 -16.06 -18.84
C GLU A 106 5.20 -15.16 -19.61
N GLY A 107 5.15 -13.87 -19.33
CA GLY A 107 6.07 -12.87 -19.90
C GLY A 107 7.26 -12.58 -18.99
N ILE A 108 7.05 -12.48 -17.69
CA ILE A 108 8.07 -12.06 -16.72
C ILE A 108 8.13 -13.05 -15.56
N ARG A 109 9.34 -13.36 -15.10
CA ARG A 109 9.57 -14.09 -13.85
C ARG A 109 10.52 -13.30 -12.96
N VAL A 110 10.14 -13.18 -11.69
CA VAL A 110 10.91 -12.43 -10.70
C VAL A 110 11.30 -13.35 -9.55
N LEU A 111 12.52 -13.23 -9.08
CA LEU A 111 12.99 -13.83 -7.83
C LEU A 111 13.60 -12.74 -6.97
N ILE A 112 13.03 -12.52 -5.78
CA ILE A 112 13.49 -11.54 -4.81
C ILE A 112 14.06 -12.28 -3.61
N THR A 113 15.26 -11.92 -3.21
CA THR A 113 15.94 -12.41 -2.01
C THR A 113 16.31 -11.23 -1.11
N LYS A 114 16.93 -11.47 0.04
CA LYS A 114 17.40 -10.40 0.93
C LYS A 114 18.34 -9.40 0.25
N ASP A 115 19.14 -9.89 -0.72
CA ASP A 115 20.22 -9.11 -1.31
C ASP A 115 19.94 -8.68 -2.75
N SER A 116 19.07 -9.39 -3.47
CA SER A 116 18.94 -9.21 -4.91
C SER A 116 17.54 -9.43 -5.45
N ILE A 117 17.29 -8.79 -6.59
CA ILE A 117 16.13 -8.99 -7.46
C ILE A 117 16.65 -9.52 -8.79
N LYS A 118 16.10 -10.63 -9.24
CA LYS A 118 16.35 -11.20 -10.57
C LYS A 118 15.05 -11.09 -11.36
N VAL A 119 15.10 -10.40 -12.49
CA VAL A 119 13.95 -10.23 -13.40
C VAL A 119 14.30 -10.91 -14.73
N MET A 120 13.54 -11.93 -15.07
CA MET A 120 13.66 -12.64 -16.34
C MET A 120 12.50 -12.22 -17.23
N ASP A 121 12.80 -11.51 -18.32
CA ASP A 121 11.85 -11.22 -19.40
C ASP A 121 11.92 -12.33 -20.43
N LYS A 122 10.88 -13.15 -20.50
CA LYS A 122 10.81 -14.31 -21.42
C LYS A 122 10.47 -13.91 -22.85
N LEU A 123 9.84 -12.75 -23.04
CA LEU A 123 9.51 -12.25 -24.37
C LEU A 123 10.75 -11.65 -25.04
N ALA A 124 11.49 -10.85 -24.29
CA ALA A 124 12.75 -10.26 -24.78
C ALA A 124 13.97 -11.20 -24.68
N ASN A 125 13.85 -12.36 -24.01
CA ASN A 125 14.95 -13.27 -23.69
C ASN A 125 16.09 -12.55 -22.93
N THR A 126 15.75 -11.77 -21.93
CA THR A 126 16.72 -11.03 -21.12
C THR A 126 16.61 -11.39 -19.65
N ILE A 127 17.71 -11.23 -18.92
CA ILE A 127 17.76 -11.29 -17.46
C ILE A 127 18.45 -10.07 -16.89
N GLN A 128 17.81 -9.45 -15.90
CA GLN A 128 18.36 -8.35 -15.13
C GLN A 128 18.56 -8.82 -13.68
N ILE A 129 19.71 -8.47 -13.10
CA ILE A 129 20.01 -8.76 -11.69
C ILE A 129 20.42 -7.44 -11.04
N ARG A 130 19.66 -7.04 -10.02
CA ARG A 130 19.88 -5.81 -9.27
C ARG A 130 19.90 -6.07 -7.77
N PRO A 131 20.52 -5.20 -6.96
CA PRO A 131 20.38 -5.27 -5.51
C PRO A 131 18.93 -5.01 -5.12
N LEU A 132 18.50 -5.52 -3.94
CA LEU A 132 17.14 -5.27 -3.42
C LEU A 132 16.84 -3.78 -3.24
N SER A 133 17.86 -2.98 -2.90
CA SER A 133 17.74 -1.52 -2.78
C SER A 133 17.25 -0.81 -4.05
N SER A 134 17.37 -1.45 -5.23
CA SER A 134 16.84 -0.88 -6.47
C SER A 134 15.30 -0.76 -6.50
N ILE A 135 14.58 -1.51 -5.65
CA ILE A 135 13.14 -1.28 -5.44
C ILE A 135 12.90 0.14 -4.92
N GLN A 136 13.76 0.64 -4.02
CA GLN A 136 13.66 2.00 -3.51
C GLN A 136 13.84 3.06 -4.61
N GLU A 137 14.65 2.80 -5.62
CA GLU A 137 14.83 3.71 -6.76
C GLU A 137 13.52 3.90 -7.55
N ILE A 138 12.72 2.83 -7.64
CA ILE A 138 11.46 2.79 -8.39
C ILE A 138 10.29 3.26 -7.52
N SER A 139 10.14 2.68 -6.33
CA SER A 139 9.01 2.93 -5.42
C SER A 139 9.25 4.12 -4.50
N GLN A 140 10.49 4.60 -4.41
CA GLN A 140 10.97 5.59 -3.44
C GLN A 140 10.75 5.17 -1.97
N ILE A 141 10.32 3.95 -1.72
CA ILE A 141 10.08 3.38 -0.39
C ILE A 141 11.16 2.32 -0.14
N PRO A 142 11.88 2.36 0.99
CA PRO A 142 12.93 1.41 1.32
C PRO A 142 12.34 0.08 1.82
N PHE A 143 11.69 -0.65 0.93
CA PHE A 143 11.14 -1.97 1.26
C PHE A 143 12.26 -2.98 1.55
N SER A 144 12.17 -3.65 2.69
CA SER A 144 12.88 -4.88 2.95
C SER A 144 12.15 -6.08 2.30
N LEU A 145 12.82 -7.24 2.24
CA LEU A 145 12.16 -8.49 1.82
C LEU A 145 10.95 -8.81 2.71
N SER A 146 11.07 -8.59 4.02
CA SER A 146 10.00 -8.81 4.98
C SER A 146 8.80 -7.91 4.71
N ASP A 147 9.01 -6.61 4.45
CA ASP A 147 7.91 -5.69 4.14
C ASP A 147 7.13 -6.13 2.89
N LEU A 148 7.84 -6.58 1.84
CA LEU A 148 7.21 -7.11 0.64
C LEU A 148 6.43 -8.39 0.91
N GLN A 149 6.93 -9.26 1.78
CA GLN A 149 6.25 -10.49 2.17
C GLN A 149 5.00 -10.20 2.99
N GLU A 150 5.09 -9.33 4.00
CA GLU A 150 3.94 -8.94 4.83
C GLU A 150 2.86 -8.25 3.99
N LEU A 151 3.25 -7.40 3.02
CA LEU A 151 2.33 -6.78 2.07
C LEU A 151 1.54 -7.81 1.26
N LEU A 152 2.21 -8.84 0.74
CA LEU A 152 1.60 -9.90 -0.06
C LEU A 152 0.67 -10.79 0.78
N VAL A 153 1.09 -11.11 1.98
CA VAL A 153 0.30 -11.91 2.94
C VAL A 153 -0.89 -11.12 3.50
N GLY A 154 -0.76 -9.80 3.61
CA GLY A 154 -1.84 -8.91 4.09
C GLY A 154 -1.69 -8.46 5.52
N ASN A 155 -0.52 -8.59 6.07
CA ASN A 155 -0.18 -7.96 7.34
C ASN A 155 0.17 -6.48 7.11
N PRO A 156 -0.09 -5.59 8.08
CA PRO A 156 0.32 -4.20 7.99
C PRO A 156 1.85 -4.08 7.90
N ILE A 157 2.34 -3.33 6.91
CA ILE A 157 3.78 -3.05 6.73
C ILE A 157 4.20 -1.84 7.57
N PHE A 158 5.50 -1.73 7.90
CA PHE A 158 6.04 -0.64 8.75
C PHE A 158 5.23 -0.45 10.04
N PHE A 159 4.66 -1.53 10.56
CA PHE A 159 3.88 -1.56 11.79
C PHE A 159 4.62 -2.37 12.86
N ASN A 160 5.12 -1.67 13.88
CA ASN A 160 5.76 -2.30 15.03
C ASN A 160 4.87 -2.15 16.26
N ARG A 161 4.50 -3.28 16.86
CA ARG A 161 3.64 -3.33 18.06
C ARG A 161 4.27 -2.62 19.25
N ASP A 162 5.60 -2.65 19.37
CA ASP A 162 6.33 -2.01 20.47
C ASP A 162 6.47 -0.49 20.31
N SER A 163 6.12 0.04 19.13
CA SER A 163 6.18 1.48 18.82
C SER A 163 4.80 2.11 18.63
N ILE A 164 3.76 1.55 19.22
CA ILE A 164 2.42 2.13 19.20
C ILE A 164 2.40 3.35 20.11
N THR A 165 2.14 4.52 19.52
CA THR A 165 2.13 5.82 20.21
C THR A 165 0.73 6.40 20.39
N TYR A 166 -0.25 5.86 19.68
CA TYR A 166 -1.63 6.32 19.74
C TYR A 166 -2.60 5.16 19.55
N TYR A 167 -3.67 5.21 20.33
CA TYR A 167 -4.82 4.31 20.28
C TYR A 167 -6.11 5.12 20.32
N SER A 168 -7.08 4.73 19.53
CA SER A 168 -8.45 5.27 19.60
C SER A 168 -9.45 4.15 19.35
N LYS A 169 -10.52 4.17 20.14
CA LYS A 169 -11.71 3.32 19.94
C LYS A 169 -12.85 4.19 19.43
N THR A 170 -13.50 3.73 18.37
CA THR A 170 -14.69 4.36 17.78
C THR A 170 -15.87 3.39 17.82
N ALA A 171 -17.07 3.85 17.43
CA ALA A 171 -18.23 2.98 17.30
C ALA A 171 -18.00 1.84 16.28
N ASN A 172 -17.18 2.08 15.25
CA ASN A 172 -16.95 1.16 14.14
C ASN A 172 -15.68 0.30 14.29
N GLY A 173 -14.87 0.52 15.33
CA GLY A 173 -13.63 -0.25 15.52
C GLY A 173 -12.54 0.54 16.24
N PHE A 174 -11.30 0.29 15.87
CA PHE A 174 -10.11 0.77 16.56
C PHE A 174 -9.11 1.37 15.57
N SER A 175 -8.31 2.32 16.03
CA SER A 175 -7.17 2.86 15.29
C SER A 175 -5.92 2.80 16.14
N LEU A 176 -4.83 2.32 15.54
CA LEU A 176 -3.51 2.21 16.15
C LEU A 176 -2.49 2.96 15.29
N LEU A 177 -1.70 3.84 15.88
CA LEU A 177 -0.58 4.50 15.21
C LEU A 177 0.73 3.95 15.73
N SER A 178 1.50 3.35 14.83
CA SER A 178 2.88 2.93 15.07
C SER A 178 3.85 3.93 14.43
N MET A 179 4.91 4.28 15.16
CA MET A 179 5.95 5.21 14.72
C MET A 179 7.25 4.44 14.46
N GLY A 180 7.66 4.36 13.20
CA GLY A 180 8.96 3.81 12.81
C GLY A 180 10.03 4.92 12.67
N ALA A 181 11.22 4.55 12.18
CA ALA A 181 12.31 5.51 11.94
C ALA A 181 12.08 6.39 10.71
N VAL A 182 11.36 5.92 9.70
CA VAL A 182 11.13 6.62 8.43
C VAL A 182 9.65 6.84 8.16
N PHE A 183 8.81 5.90 8.56
CA PHE A 183 7.38 5.93 8.34
C PHE A 183 6.61 5.79 9.65
N LYS A 184 5.44 6.41 9.69
CA LYS A 184 4.36 6.09 10.62
C LYS A 184 3.30 5.28 9.88
N ASN A 185 2.64 4.37 10.59
CA ASN A 185 1.52 3.61 10.04
C ASN A 185 0.31 3.71 10.96
N LEU A 186 -0.79 4.25 10.43
CA LEU A 186 -2.10 4.28 11.08
C LEU A 186 -2.92 3.08 10.57
N VAL A 187 -3.10 2.08 11.43
CA VAL A 187 -3.89 0.89 11.15
C VAL A 187 -5.29 1.06 11.73
N THR A 188 -6.31 0.87 10.90
CA THR A 188 -7.72 0.82 11.30
C THR A 188 -8.21 -0.62 11.29
N ILE A 189 -8.88 -1.01 12.35
CA ILE A 189 -9.34 -2.38 12.64
C ILE A 189 -10.82 -2.30 12.98
N ASN A 190 -11.66 -3.12 12.37
CA ASN A 190 -13.09 -3.16 12.65
C ASN A 190 -13.44 -3.91 13.96
N ASN A 191 -14.71 -3.91 14.33
CA ASN A 191 -15.19 -4.59 15.53
C ASN A 191 -15.06 -6.14 15.49
N SER A 192 -14.79 -6.71 14.31
CA SER A 192 -14.47 -8.14 14.11
C SER A 192 -12.97 -8.41 14.15
N PHE A 193 -12.15 -7.43 14.57
CA PHE A 193 -10.68 -7.49 14.64
C PHE A 193 -10.00 -7.74 13.28
N GLN A 194 -10.64 -7.32 12.19
CA GLN A 194 -10.07 -7.36 10.84
C GLN A 194 -9.44 -6.00 10.52
N VAL A 195 -8.26 -6.00 9.91
CA VAL A 195 -7.65 -4.78 9.40
C VAL A 195 -8.48 -4.25 8.24
N GLU A 196 -8.99 -3.03 8.32
CA GLU A 196 -9.71 -2.37 7.23
C GLU A 196 -8.79 -1.51 6.39
N LYS A 197 -7.87 -0.81 7.06
CA LYS A 197 -6.98 0.12 6.39
C LYS A 197 -5.63 0.20 7.09
N SER A 198 -4.58 0.36 6.29
CA SER A 198 -3.23 0.69 6.73
C SER A 198 -2.76 1.91 5.95
N LYS A 199 -2.58 3.03 6.64
CA LYS A 199 -2.08 4.27 6.05
C LYS A 199 -0.66 4.51 6.50
N VAL A 200 0.27 4.40 5.57
CA VAL A 200 1.69 4.63 5.77
C VAL A 200 2.05 6.03 5.26
N ASP A 201 2.55 6.88 6.13
CA ASP A 201 3.03 8.22 5.78
C ASP A 201 4.51 8.38 6.13
N ASP A 202 5.25 9.08 5.27
CA ASP A 202 6.62 9.49 5.55
C ASP A 202 6.67 10.47 6.73
N LEU A 203 7.64 10.30 7.63
CA LEU A 203 7.89 11.25 8.71
C LEU A 203 8.49 12.56 8.21
N ASP A 204 9.18 12.53 7.07
CA ASP A 204 9.67 13.74 6.41
C ASP A 204 8.60 14.29 5.46
N GLY A 205 7.90 15.34 5.91
CA GLY A 205 6.84 15.99 5.13
C GLY A 205 7.31 16.59 3.79
N LYS A 206 8.62 16.78 3.59
CA LYS A 206 9.15 17.24 2.30
C LYS A 206 9.11 16.16 1.23
N ARG A 207 9.26 14.91 1.62
CA ARG A 207 9.16 13.76 0.69
C ARG A 207 7.74 13.42 0.34
N ASN A 208 6.79 13.71 1.22
CA ASN A 208 5.33 13.57 1.04
C ASN A 208 4.90 12.22 0.41
N ARG A 209 5.54 11.10 0.86
CA ARG A 209 5.22 9.76 0.40
C ARG A 209 4.12 9.17 1.26
N THR A 210 3.06 8.71 0.62
CA THR A 210 1.93 8.06 1.29
C THR A 210 1.57 6.77 0.57
N ALA A 211 1.27 5.73 1.32
CA ALA A 211 0.66 4.51 0.83
C ALA A 211 -0.60 4.20 1.66
N ASP A 212 -1.75 4.18 1.00
CA ASP A 212 -3.01 3.73 1.57
C ASP A 212 -3.29 2.32 1.08
N ILE A 213 -3.47 1.37 1.99
CA ILE A 213 -3.84 -0.01 1.69
C ILE A 213 -5.17 -0.28 2.36
N THR A 214 -6.20 -0.64 1.58
CA THR A 214 -7.52 -0.99 2.07
C THR A 214 -7.78 -2.47 1.82
N TYR A 215 -8.32 -3.15 2.82
CA TYR A 215 -8.54 -4.59 2.84
C TYR A 215 -10.04 -4.89 2.81
N TYR A 216 -10.45 -5.73 1.88
CA TYR A 216 -11.85 -6.12 1.68
C TYR A 216 -11.98 -7.66 1.57
N GLU A 217 -13.22 -8.11 1.54
CA GLU A 217 -13.58 -9.50 1.21
C GLU A 217 -12.80 -10.52 2.04
N TYR A 218 -12.96 -10.44 3.37
CA TYR A 218 -12.33 -11.40 4.29
C TYR A 218 -13.01 -12.76 4.23
N GLU A 219 -12.21 -13.83 4.12
CA GLU A 219 -12.67 -15.22 4.20
C GLU A 219 -11.72 -16.08 5.05
N THR A 220 -12.21 -17.25 5.50
CA THR A 220 -11.43 -18.22 6.29
C THR A 220 -11.41 -19.58 5.56
N LYS A 221 -10.86 -19.61 4.36
CA LYS A 221 -10.82 -20.83 3.53
C LYS A 221 -9.79 -21.87 4.00
N THR A 222 -8.68 -21.44 4.54
CA THR A 222 -7.54 -22.28 4.93
C THR A 222 -7.28 -22.28 6.44
N GLY A 223 -8.29 -21.93 7.24
CA GLY A 223 -8.14 -21.73 8.69
C GLY A 223 -7.48 -20.40 9.07
N VAL A 224 -7.07 -19.60 8.08
CA VAL A 224 -6.49 -18.27 8.25
C VAL A 224 -7.47 -17.24 7.74
N LEU A 225 -7.76 -16.23 8.57
CA LEU A 225 -8.57 -15.07 8.15
C LEU A 225 -7.76 -14.23 7.17
N PHE A 226 -8.21 -14.14 5.91
CA PHE A 226 -7.45 -13.55 4.81
C PHE A 226 -8.33 -12.62 3.97
N SER A 227 -7.82 -11.42 3.65
CA SER A 227 -8.47 -10.48 2.73
C SER A 227 -8.16 -10.88 1.29
N THR A 228 -9.20 -11.18 0.50
CA THR A 228 -9.07 -11.63 -0.89
C THR A 228 -9.14 -10.49 -1.90
N TYR A 229 -9.51 -9.29 -1.47
CA TYR A 229 -9.43 -8.09 -2.30
C TYR A 229 -8.73 -6.96 -1.55
N ARG A 230 -7.75 -6.33 -2.19
CA ARG A 230 -7.03 -5.19 -1.62
C ARG A 230 -6.84 -4.11 -2.65
N GLU A 231 -6.95 -2.87 -2.20
CA GLU A 231 -6.63 -1.67 -2.97
C GLU A 231 -5.44 -0.98 -2.34
N MET A 232 -4.48 -0.59 -3.18
CA MET A 232 -3.28 0.12 -2.76
C MET A 232 -3.18 1.40 -3.56
N ASN A 233 -3.16 2.54 -2.88
CA ASN A 233 -3.00 3.85 -3.48
C ASN A 233 -1.67 4.42 -3.02
N LEU A 234 -0.73 4.53 -3.93
CA LEU A 234 0.59 5.11 -3.69
C LEU A 234 0.59 6.54 -4.25
N SER A 235 0.95 7.49 -3.42
CA SER A 235 1.06 8.90 -3.79
C SER A 235 2.41 9.45 -3.40
N GLN A 236 3.05 10.06 -4.40
CA GLN A 236 4.29 10.80 -4.24
C GLN A 236 4.34 11.89 -5.32
N GLN A 237 5.31 11.85 -6.23
CA GLN A 237 5.34 12.69 -7.44
C GLN A 237 4.40 12.15 -8.53
N THR A 238 4.17 10.85 -8.52
CA THR A 238 3.23 10.17 -9.42
C THR A 238 2.25 9.34 -8.58
N LYS A 239 1.03 9.20 -9.09
CA LYS A 239 -0.01 8.37 -8.48
C LYS A 239 0.02 6.98 -9.11
N LEU A 240 -0.03 5.95 -8.26
CA LEU A 240 -0.17 4.56 -8.67
C LEU A 240 -1.27 3.91 -7.82
N ASP A 241 -2.34 3.48 -8.47
CA ASP A 241 -3.43 2.73 -7.86
C ASP A 241 -3.34 1.27 -8.31
N VAL A 242 -3.34 0.33 -7.39
CA VAL A 242 -3.23 -1.11 -7.65
C VAL A 242 -4.36 -1.84 -6.95
N GLN A 243 -5.05 -2.72 -7.67
CA GLN A 243 -6.07 -3.61 -7.15
C GLN A 243 -5.57 -5.06 -7.24
N LEU A 244 -5.61 -5.75 -6.12
CA LEU A 244 -5.19 -7.14 -5.97
C LEU A 244 -6.40 -8.01 -5.68
N LYS A 245 -6.77 -8.89 -6.61
CA LYS A 245 -7.86 -9.87 -6.45
C LYS A 245 -7.26 -11.27 -6.34
N PHE A 246 -7.24 -11.82 -5.14
CA PHE A 246 -6.70 -13.16 -4.86
C PHE A 246 -7.72 -14.21 -5.31
N LYS A 247 -7.41 -14.93 -6.38
CA LYS A 247 -8.26 -15.97 -6.95
C LYS A 247 -8.07 -17.32 -6.28
N ASP A 248 -6.87 -17.58 -5.80
CA ASP A 248 -6.51 -18.73 -4.98
C ASP A 248 -5.34 -18.38 -4.08
N TYR A 249 -5.26 -19.00 -2.90
CA TYR A 249 -4.16 -18.82 -1.96
C TYR A 249 -4.05 -20.00 -1.02
N LYS A 250 -2.82 -20.25 -0.55
CA LYS A 250 -2.51 -21.35 0.37
C LYS A 250 -1.38 -20.94 1.32
N PHE A 251 -1.46 -21.43 2.54
CA PHE A 251 -0.47 -21.23 3.58
C PHE A 251 0.17 -22.54 3.99
N ASN A 252 1.47 -22.50 4.31
CA ASN A 252 2.23 -23.59 4.92
C ASN A 252 2.24 -24.89 4.13
N GLU A 253 2.07 -24.83 2.80
CA GLU A 253 2.25 -25.97 1.91
C GLU A 253 3.72 -26.05 1.44
N GLU A 254 4.16 -27.26 1.13
CA GLU A 254 5.44 -27.49 0.48
C GLU A 254 5.39 -26.97 -0.97
N MET A 255 6.43 -26.24 -1.38
CA MET A 255 6.47 -25.65 -2.72
C MET A 255 7.89 -25.49 -3.26
N SER A 256 8.00 -25.46 -4.58
CA SER A 256 9.25 -25.19 -5.31
C SER A 256 9.29 -23.76 -5.87
N PHE A 257 10.49 -23.25 -6.12
CA PHE A 257 10.76 -21.90 -6.62
C PHE A 257 11.63 -21.97 -7.88
N PRO A 258 11.12 -22.49 -9.01
CA PRO A 258 11.94 -22.76 -10.19
C PRO A 258 12.39 -21.45 -10.85
N PHE A 259 13.70 -21.22 -10.90
CA PHE A 259 14.31 -20.04 -11.52
C PHE A 259 15.57 -20.43 -12.29
N THR A 260 15.40 -21.20 -13.37
CA THR A 260 16.49 -21.57 -14.28
C THR A 260 16.55 -20.56 -15.41
N VAL A 261 17.72 -19.97 -15.64
CA VAL A 261 17.97 -19.04 -16.74
C VAL A 261 18.42 -19.82 -17.96
N PRO A 262 17.69 -19.82 -19.11
CA PRO A 262 18.10 -20.47 -20.30
C PRO A 262 19.39 -19.87 -20.91
N LYS A 263 20.24 -20.68 -21.51
CA LYS A 263 21.53 -20.22 -22.11
C LYS A 263 21.40 -19.10 -23.14
N LYS A 264 20.24 -19.01 -23.81
CA LYS A 264 19.95 -17.97 -24.83
C LYS A 264 19.67 -16.58 -24.27
N PHE A 265 19.44 -16.46 -22.92
CA PHE A 265 19.09 -15.20 -22.31
C PHE A 265 20.30 -14.29 -22.19
N LYS A 266 20.14 -13.05 -22.63
CA LYS A 266 21.15 -11.99 -22.48
C LYS A 266 21.03 -11.30 -21.14
N ARG A 267 22.14 -11.11 -20.43
CA ARG A 267 22.18 -10.31 -19.23
C ARG A 267 22.20 -8.84 -19.63
N ILE A 268 21.27 -8.06 -19.06
CA ILE A 268 21.21 -6.60 -19.19
C ILE A 268 21.44 -5.96 -17.83
N GLN A 269 21.91 -4.70 -17.83
CA GLN A 269 22.15 -3.90 -16.61
C GLN A 269 20.86 -3.28 -16.09
#